data_0069214a8e00bc6577128236f205ff94
#
_entry.id   0069214a8e00bc6577128236f205ff94
#
_cell.length_a   1.000
_cell.length_b   1.000
_cell.length_c   1.000
_cell.angle_alpha   90.00
_cell.angle_beta   90.00
_cell.angle_gamma   90.00
#
_symmetry.space_group_name_H-M   'P 1'
#
loop_
_entity.id
_entity.type
_entity.pdbx_description
1 polymer ?
#
loop_
_entity_poly.entity_id
_entity_poly.type
_entity_poly.pdbx_seq_one_letter_code
_entity_poly.pdbx_strand_id
1 'polypeptide(L)'
;MTDTTSKTTAIQLLRAYHDNIQNPDEAAALFADDGVVELPTVKARAQGREAIRGLVQGLLKKIPGFRFKNTQVWIETPDKVFAEYSVEALVPDTGKIYKQTYAGVLIAEGGRIKLLREALDTAEAARAFSKD
;
A
#
# COMPACT_ATOMS: atom_id res chain seq x y z
N MET A 1 -25.47 -14.03 16.27
CA MET A 1 -25.02 -13.73 15.92
C MET A 1 -24.13 -13.46 15.57
N THR A 2 -23.84 -13.53 15.42
CA THR A 2 -23.09 -13.28 15.16
C THR A 2 -22.42 -12.72 14.67
N ASP A 3 -22.02 -12.76 14.71
CA ASP A 3 -21.24 -12.07 14.36
C ASP A 3 -20.56 -11.85 13.09
N THR A 4 -21.15 -11.71 12.14
CA THR A 4 -20.71 -11.36 10.82
C THR A 4 -20.09 -10.00 10.78
N THR A 5 -20.50 -9.14 11.67
CA THR A 5 -19.97 -7.78 11.78
C THR A 5 -18.55 -7.76 12.31
N SER A 6 -18.06 -8.89 12.83
CA SER A 6 -16.72 -8.94 13.40
C SER A 6 -15.62 -8.97 12.33
N LYS A 7 -15.97 -9.28 11.09
CA LYS A 7 -14.95 -9.37 10.03
C LYS A 7 -14.68 -8.02 9.40
N THR A 8 -13.40 -7.67 9.33
CA THR A 8 -12.97 -6.43 8.71
C THR A 8 -13.12 -6.52 7.19
N THR A 9 -13.70 -5.51 6.59
CA THR A 9 -13.93 -5.47 5.15
C THR A 9 -12.69 -4.99 4.41
N ALA A 10 -12.70 -5.20 3.08
CA ALA A 10 -11.58 -4.79 2.24
C ALA A 10 -11.31 -3.29 2.34
N ILE A 11 -12.36 -2.44 2.32
CA ILE A 11 -12.14 -1.01 2.39
C ILE A 11 -11.61 -0.59 3.76
N GLN A 12 -12.07 -1.24 4.83
CA GLN A 12 -11.54 -0.97 6.16
C GLN A 12 -10.06 -1.33 6.24
N LEU A 13 -9.67 -2.44 5.64
CA LEU A 13 -8.27 -2.86 5.61
C LEU A 13 -7.41 -1.91 4.78
N LEU A 14 -7.92 -1.44 3.65
CA LEU A 14 -7.17 -0.48 2.83
C LEU A 14 -6.94 0.82 3.59
N ARG A 15 -7.97 1.34 4.25
CA ARG A 15 -7.83 2.57 5.04
C ARG A 15 -6.88 2.38 6.21
N ALA A 16 -6.95 1.22 6.88
CA ALA A 16 -6.03 0.92 7.98
C ALA A 16 -4.59 0.84 7.48
N TYR A 17 -4.37 0.23 6.32
CA TYR A 17 -3.05 0.15 5.72
C TYR A 17 -2.51 1.55 5.40
N HIS A 18 -3.34 2.40 4.80
CA HIS A 18 -2.95 3.78 4.50
C HIS A 18 -2.63 4.56 5.78
N ASP A 19 -3.45 4.41 6.81
CA ASP A 19 -3.27 5.13 8.07
C ASP A 19 -2.00 4.68 8.79
N ASN A 20 -1.57 3.43 8.60
CA ASN A 20 -0.43 2.86 9.29
C ASN A 20 0.82 2.73 8.43
N ILE A 21 0.86 3.38 7.26
CA ILE A 21 2.00 3.21 6.36
C ILE A 21 3.31 3.72 6.98
N GLN A 22 3.24 4.64 7.93
CA GLN A 22 4.41 5.12 8.64
C GLN A 22 4.90 4.15 9.70
N ASN A 23 4.15 3.08 9.96
CA ASN A 23 4.47 2.09 10.98
C ASN A 23 4.53 0.70 10.32
N PRO A 24 5.73 0.24 9.91
CA PRO A 24 5.85 -1.02 9.18
C PRO A 24 5.27 -2.23 9.89
N ASP A 25 5.42 -2.31 11.22
CA ASP A 25 4.88 -3.45 11.98
C ASP A 25 3.36 -3.47 11.92
N GLU A 26 2.71 -2.32 12.13
CA GLU A 26 1.26 -2.23 12.10
C GLU A 26 0.71 -2.46 10.71
N ALA A 27 1.38 -1.92 9.69
CA ALA A 27 0.95 -2.13 8.30
C ALA A 27 1.02 -3.61 7.94
N ALA A 28 2.12 -4.28 8.29
CA ALA A 28 2.30 -5.69 7.97
C ALA A 28 1.32 -6.59 8.74
N ALA A 29 0.94 -6.18 9.96
CA ALA A 29 0.03 -6.96 10.80
C ALA A 29 -1.37 -7.11 10.19
N LEU A 30 -1.72 -6.22 9.25
CA LEU A 30 -3.02 -6.28 8.58
C LEU A 30 -3.14 -7.42 7.57
N PHE A 31 -2.03 -8.03 7.19
CA PHE A 31 -2.00 -9.06 6.16
C PHE A 31 -2.19 -10.44 6.75
N ALA A 32 -2.75 -11.35 5.94
CA ALA A 32 -2.76 -12.77 6.25
C ALA A 32 -1.32 -13.28 6.31
N ASP A 33 -1.12 -14.46 6.95
CA ASP A 33 0.22 -15.05 7.07
C ASP A 33 0.93 -15.19 5.73
N ASP A 34 0.17 -15.50 4.68
CA ASP A 34 0.69 -15.67 3.34
C ASP A 34 0.27 -14.52 2.42
N GLY A 35 -0.10 -13.37 3.01
CA GLY A 35 -0.52 -12.21 2.24
C GLY A 35 0.59 -11.69 1.34
N VAL A 36 0.19 -11.01 0.27
CA VAL A 36 1.12 -10.57 -0.77
C VAL A 36 0.89 -9.10 -1.09
N VAL A 37 1.99 -8.36 -1.24
CA VAL A 37 2.00 -7.06 -1.90
C VAL A 37 2.69 -7.23 -3.24
N GLU A 38 2.03 -6.79 -4.31
CA GLU A 38 2.60 -6.80 -5.65
C GLU A 38 2.61 -5.40 -6.23
N LEU A 39 3.75 -5.03 -6.80
CA LEU A 39 3.91 -3.77 -7.53
C LEU A 39 4.37 -4.14 -8.94
N PRO A 40 3.44 -4.58 -9.81
CA PRO A 40 3.82 -5.20 -11.08
C PRO A 40 4.52 -4.24 -12.05
N THR A 41 4.23 -2.94 -11.96
CA THR A 41 4.84 -1.97 -12.87
C THR A 41 6.33 -1.75 -12.57
N VAL A 42 6.80 -2.11 -11.37
CA VAL A 42 8.21 -2.06 -11.01
C VAL A 42 8.76 -3.45 -10.66
N LYS A 43 7.98 -4.49 -10.94
CA LYS A 43 8.38 -5.89 -10.78
C LYS A 43 8.80 -6.23 -9.36
N ALA A 44 8.10 -5.65 -8.38
CA ALA A 44 8.37 -5.91 -6.97
C ALA A 44 7.24 -6.75 -6.39
N ARG A 45 7.59 -7.62 -5.44
CA ARG A 45 6.63 -8.50 -4.81
C ARG A 45 7.17 -8.90 -3.44
N ALA A 46 6.30 -8.86 -2.42
CA ALA A 46 6.65 -9.32 -1.08
C ALA A 46 5.55 -10.25 -0.59
N GLN A 47 5.93 -11.42 -0.11
CA GLN A 47 4.98 -12.40 0.42
C GLN A 47 5.30 -12.68 1.87
N GLY A 48 4.26 -12.63 2.72
CA GLY A 48 4.37 -12.84 4.14
C GLY A 48 4.63 -11.56 4.89
N ARG A 49 4.23 -11.53 6.16
CA ARG A 49 4.29 -10.30 6.96
C ARG A 49 5.70 -9.74 7.10
N GLU A 50 6.68 -10.61 7.28
CA GLU A 50 8.05 -10.14 7.47
C GLU A 50 8.59 -9.47 6.20
N ALA A 51 8.34 -10.06 5.04
CA ALA A 51 8.77 -9.49 3.77
C ALA A 51 8.05 -8.16 3.51
N ILE A 52 6.76 -8.10 3.85
CA ILE A 52 5.96 -6.89 3.68
C ILE A 52 6.47 -5.77 4.60
N ARG A 53 6.78 -6.12 5.85
CA ARG A 53 7.36 -5.15 6.78
C ARG A 53 8.67 -4.58 6.22
N GLY A 54 9.52 -5.45 5.68
CA GLY A 54 10.78 -5.02 5.06
C GLY A 54 10.57 -4.10 3.86
N LEU A 55 9.55 -4.40 3.05
CA LEU A 55 9.21 -3.55 1.91
C LEU A 55 8.81 -2.14 2.37
N VAL A 56 7.95 -2.05 3.39
CA VAL A 56 7.51 -0.76 3.93
C VAL A 56 8.68 -0.01 4.56
N GLN A 57 9.54 -0.71 5.32
CA GLN A 57 10.73 -0.10 5.90
C GLN A 57 11.65 0.49 4.83
N GLY A 58 11.86 -0.25 3.74
CA GLY A 58 12.70 0.22 2.65
C GLY A 58 12.11 1.47 1.97
N LEU A 59 10.80 1.49 1.83
CA LEU A 59 10.10 2.63 1.27
C LEU A 59 10.30 3.88 2.15
N LEU A 60 10.14 3.73 3.45
CA LEU A 60 10.28 4.85 4.38
C LEU A 60 11.72 5.35 4.50
N LYS A 61 12.70 4.49 4.25
CA LYS A 61 14.10 4.94 4.21
C LYS A 61 14.33 5.89 3.05
N LYS A 62 13.71 5.61 1.91
CA LYS A 62 13.86 6.45 0.72
C LYS A 62 12.97 7.68 0.77
N ILE A 63 11.78 7.53 1.33
CA ILE A 63 10.78 8.61 1.38
C ILE A 63 10.22 8.66 2.80
N PRO A 64 10.94 9.31 3.74
CA PRO A 64 10.51 9.30 5.15
C PRO A 64 9.12 9.89 5.39
N GLY A 65 8.68 10.83 4.55
CA GLY A 65 7.36 11.44 4.68
C GLY A 65 6.27 10.77 3.87
N PHE A 66 6.48 9.53 3.42
CA PHE A 66 5.52 8.80 2.60
C PHE A 66 4.19 8.65 3.35
N ARG A 67 3.12 9.17 2.76
CA ARG A 67 1.74 9.02 3.27
C ARG A 67 0.79 9.00 2.09
N PHE A 68 -0.18 8.10 2.17
CA PHE A 68 -1.23 8.05 1.15
C PHE A 68 -2.27 9.14 1.43
N LYS A 69 -2.82 9.71 0.37
CA LYS A 69 -3.86 10.72 0.47
C LYS A 69 -4.80 10.64 -0.74
N ASN A 70 -5.92 11.33 -0.64
CA ASN A 70 -6.87 11.48 -1.75
C ASN A 70 -7.40 10.13 -2.27
N THR A 71 -7.76 9.24 -1.35
CA THR A 71 -8.29 7.92 -1.74
C THR A 71 -9.64 8.05 -2.40
N GLN A 72 -9.72 7.55 -3.64
CA GLN A 72 -10.94 7.51 -4.42
C GLN A 72 -11.31 6.06 -4.65
N VAL A 73 -12.41 5.61 -4.04
CA VAL A 73 -12.88 4.24 -4.18
C VAL A 73 -13.76 4.16 -5.44
N TRP A 74 -13.40 3.26 -6.34
CA TRP A 74 -14.13 3.07 -7.59
C TRP A 74 -15.06 1.87 -7.56
N ILE A 75 -14.61 0.75 -6.97
CA ILE A 75 -15.39 -0.48 -6.94
C ILE A 75 -15.16 -1.11 -5.57
N GLU A 76 -16.23 -1.54 -4.93
CA GLU A 76 -16.15 -2.06 -3.58
C GLU A 76 -17.15 -3.20 -3.37
N THR A 77 -16.65 -4.31 -2.81
CA THR A 77 -17.47 -5.38 -2.22
C THR A 77 -16.93 -5.63 -0.83
N PRO A 78 -17.57 -6.44 0.01
CA PRO A 78 -17.02 -6.70 1.34
C PRO A 78 -15.61 -7.26 1.35
N ASP A 79 -15.23 -8.05 0.35
CA ASP A 79 -13.92 -8.69 0.31
C ASP A 79 -12.99 -8.13 -0.77
N LYS A 80 -13.41 -7.13 -1.56
CA LYS A 80 -12.56 -6.55 -2.60
C LYS A 80 -12.80 -5.06 -2.71
N VAL A 81 -11.73 -4.31 -2.97
CA VAL A 81 -11.83 -2.89 -3.24
C VAL A 81 -10.82 -2.52 -4.31
N PHE A 82 -11.26 -1.68 -5.26
CA PHE A 82 -10.36 -1.04 -6.22
C PHE A 82 -10.43 0.46 -6.01
N ALA A 83 -9.27 1.08 -5.79
CA ALA A 83 -9.20 2.50 -5.48
C ALA A 83 -7.96 3.12 -6.09
N GLU A 84 -8.01 4.44 -6.26
CA GLU A 84 -6.84 5.25 -6.60
C GLU A 84 -6.50 6.14 -5.42
N TYR A 85 -5.22 6.40 -5.23
CA TYR A 85 -4.74 7.26 -4.17
C TYR A 85 -3.38 7.81 -4.56
N SER A 86 -2.94 8.84 -3.85
CA SER A 86 -1.73 9.54 -4.24
C SER A 86 -0.80 9.72 -3.06
N VAL A 87 0.46 10.05 -3.40
CA VAL A 87 1.50 10.38 -2.45
C VAL A 87 2.22 11.62 -2.95
N GLU A 88 2.54 12.51 -2.03
CA GLU A 88 3.37 13.66 -2.35
C GLU A 88 4.35 13.85 -1.20
N ALA A 89 5.63 13.54 -1.42
CA ALA A 89 6.61 13.54 -0.36
C ALA A 89 8.01 13.76 -0.90
N LEU A 90 8.87 14.34 -0.08
CA LEU A 90 10.26 14.62 -0.44
C LEU A 90 11.08 13.33 -0.49
N VAL A 91 11.91 13.22 -1.53
CA VAL A 91 12.95 12.19 -1.63
C VAL A 91 14.26 12.86 -1.24
N PRO A 92 14.76 12.67 -0.01
CA PRO A 92 15.93 13.41 0.44
C PRO A 92 17.18 13.19 -0.42
N ASP A 93 17.38 11.99 -0.94
CA ASP A 93 18.55 11.66 -1.76
C ASP A 93 18.64 12.49 -3.03
N THR A 94 17.52 12.90 -3.60
CA THR A 94 17.50 13.67 -4.84
C THR A 94 17.05 15.11 -4.64
N GLY A 95 16.41 15.40 -3.51
CA GLY A 95 15.80 16.72 -3.25
C GLY A 95 14.53 16.97 -4.02
N LYS A 96 13.98 15.95 -4.68
CA LYS A 96 12.78 16.09 -5.51
C LYS A 96 11.55 15.63 -4.75
N ILE A 97 10.39 16.11 -5.16
CA ILE A 97 9.11 15.69 -4.61
C ILE A 97 8.55 14.55 -5.46
N TYR A 98 8.26 13.45 -4.78
CA TYR A 98 7.64 12.27 -5.39
C TYR A 98 6.13 12.50 -5.40
N LYS A 99 5.57 12.73 -6.60
CA LYS A 99 4.12 12.97 -6.78
C LYS A 99 3.54 11.78 -7.52
N GLN A 100 3.16 10.76 -6.77
CA GLN A 100 2.77 9.49 -7.34
C GLN A 100 1.26 9.30 -7.29
N THR A 101 0.74 8.59 -8.29
CA THR A 101 -0.63 8.08 -8.29
C THR A 101 -0.54 6.55 -8.31
N TYR A 102 -1.30 5.93 -7.41
CA TYR A 102 -1.40 4.49 -7.33
C TYR A 102 -2.80 4.05 -7.71
N ALA A 103 -2.91 2.94 -8.42
CA ALA A 103 -4.19 2.26 -8.65
C ALA A 103 -4.05 0.88 -8.04
N GLY A 104 -4.84 0.60 -7.01
CA GLY A 104 -4.67 -0.61 -6.24
C GLY A 104 -5.93 -1.42 -6.09
N VAL A 105 -5.78 -2.75 -6.16
CA VAL A 105 -6.83 -3.68 -5.79
C VAL A 105 -6.40 -4.39 -4.53
N LEU A 106 -7.32 -4.46 -3.56
CA LEU A 106 -7.10 -5.18 -2.32
C LEU A 106 -8.13 -6.29 -2.21
N ILE A 107 -7.66 -7.50 -1.94
CA ILE A 107 -8.51 -8.66 -1.71
C ILE A 107 -8.34 -9.08 -0.26
N ALA A 108 -9.46 -9.16 0.46
CA ALA A 108 -9.50 -9.55 1.87
C ALA A 108 -10.01 -10.98 2.01
N GLU A 109 -9.50 -11.67 3.00
CA GLU A 109 -9.94 -13.02 3.33
C GLU A 109 -9.83 -13.21 4.84
N GLY A 110 -10.94 -13.57 5.47
CA GLY A 110 -10.94 -13.79 6.91
C GLY A 110 -10.59 -12.56 7.73
N GLY A 111 -10.89 -11.37 7.22
CA GLY A 111 -10.59 -10.12 7.94
C GLY A 111 -9.14 -9.69 7.84
N ARG A 112 -8.37 -10.25 6.91
CA ARG A 112 -6.97 -9.91 6.68
C ARG A 112 -6.75 -9.62 5.20
N ILE A 113 -5.67 -8.89 4.88
CA ILE A 113 -5.33 -8.63 3.48
C ILE A 113 -4.65 -9.87 2.90
N LYS A 114 -5.26 -10.44 1.88
CA LYS A 114 -4.70 -11.57 1.15
C LYS A 114 -3.80 -11.09 0.02
N LEU A 115 -4.22 -10.05 -0.67
CA LEU A 115 -3.46 -9.48 -1.78
C LEU A 115 -3.69 -7.97 -1.82
N LEU A 116 -2.61 -7.23 -1.94
CA LEU A 116 -2.63 -5.81 -2.29
C LEU A 116 -1.77 -5.66 -3.55
N ARG A 117 -2.40 -5.31 -4.66
CA ARG A 117 -1.71 -5.18 -5.94
C ARG A 117 -1.85 -3.75 -6.42
N GLU A 118 -0.73 -3.04 -6.57
CA GLU A 118 -0.73 -1.62 -6.91
C GLU A 118 0.07 -1.34 -8.15
N ALA A 119 -0.54 -0.63 -9.09
CA ALA A 119 0.16 -0.07 -10.24
C ALA A 119 0.53 1.36 -9.91
N LEU A 120 1.69 1.79 -10.37
CA LEU A 120 2.18 3.14 -10.14
C LEU A 120 2.78 3.71 -11.42
N ASP A 121 2.95 5.03 -11.46
CA ASP A 121 3.52 5.73 -12.60
C ASP A 121 5.03 5.58 -12.57
N THR A 122 5.57 4.76 -13.46
CA THR A 122 7.00 4.47 -13.48
C THR A 122 7.82 5.65 -13.97
N ALA A 123 7.26 6.51 -14.82
CA ALA A 123 7.96 7.71 -15.27
C ALA A 123 8.17 8.68 -14.12
N GLU A 124 7.16 8.84 -13.26
CA GLU A 124 7.28 9.69 -12.09
C GLU A 124 8.29 9.11 -11.09
N ALA A 125 8.28 7.79 -10.90
CA ALA A 125 9.25 7.14 -10.01
C ALA A 125 10.68 7.37 -10.54
N ALA A 126 10.89 7.20 -11.83
CA ALA A 126 12.21 7.42 -12.42
C ALA A 126 12.66 8.88 -12.25
N ARG A 127 11.74 9.84 -12.45
CA ARG A 127 12.05 11.25 -12.29
C ARG A 127 12.45 11.59 -10.86
N ALA A 128 11.65 11.13 -9.90
CA ALA A 128 11.84 11.52 -8.50
C ALA A 128 13.10 10.91 -7.88
N PHE A 129 13.49 9.71 -8.33
CA PHE A 129 14.65 9.02 -7.79
C PHE A 129 15.94 9.29 -8.57
N SER A 130 15.87 10.03 -9.66
CA SER A 130 17.05 10.39 -10.45
C SER A 130 17.74 11.61 -9.83
N LYS A 131 19.06 11.56 -9.74
CA LYS A 131 19.85 12.68 -9.22
C LYS A 131 20.12 13.75 -10.26
N ASP A 132 19.74 13.53 -11.49
CA ASP A 132 19.95 14.48 -12.59
C ASP A 132 18.97 15.65 -12.59
#